data_bc17e1c9a9ff499b4c852a15471fd957
#
_entry.id   bc17e1c9a9ff499b4c852a15471fd957
#
_cell.length_a   1.000
_cell.length_b   1.000
_cell.length_c   1.000
_cell.angle_alpha   90.00
_cell.angle_beta   90.00
_cell.angle_gamma   90.00
#
_symmetry.space_group_name_H-M   'P 1'
#
loop_
_entity.id
_entity.type
_entity.pdbx_description
1 polymer ?
#
loop_
_entity_poly.entity_id
_entity_poly.type
_entity_poly.pdbx_seq_one_letter_code
_entity_poly.pdbx_strand_id
1 'polypeptide(L)' 'MDNIVIAWYKKDEYDKLLRVIIDKDSMPLNYNDWLEIATATIEDLKNQGFNVKKIVVDVDELIE' A
#
# COMPACT_ATOMS: atom_id res chain seq x y z
N MET A 1 22.03 -7.03 2.39
CA MET A 1 20.63 -7.38 2.25
C MET A 1 19.85 -6.19 1.77
N ASP A 2 18.97 -6.41 0.83
CA ASP A 2 18.21 -5.32 0.26
C ASP A 2 17.08 -4.90 1.17
N ASN A 3 16.88 -3.61 1.28
CA ASN A 3 15.77 -3.03 2.02
C ASN A 3 14.69 -2.62 1.03
N ILE A 4 13.45 -2.97 1.36
CA ILE A 4 12.30 -2.62 0.55
C ILE A 4 11.38 -1.74 1.38
N VAL A 5 10.96 -0.62 0.80
CA VAL A 5 10.01 0.30 1.45
C VAL A 5 8.68 0.18 0.74
N ILE A 6 7.63 -0.04 1.51
CA ILE A 6 6.27 -0.17 0.98
C ILE A 6 5.40 0.94 1.56
N ALA A 7 4.71 1.66 0.68
CA ALA A 7 3.72 2.64 1.09
C ALA A 7 2.54 1.91 1.73
N TRP A 8 2.16 2.31 2.92
CA TRP A 8 1.07 1.70 3.66
C TRP A 8 -0.02 2.73 3.91
N TYR A 9 -1.24 2.35 3.60
CA TYR A 9 -2.38 3.24 3.71
C TYR A 9 -3.29 2.80 4.85
N LYS A 10 -3.83 3.77 5.59
CA LYS A 10 -4.94 3.52 6.51
C LYS A 10 -6.22 3.45 5.68
N LYS A 11 -7.27 2.88 6.27
CA LYS A 11 -8.53 2.71 5.55
C LYS A 11 -9.06 4.02 4.99
N ASP A 12 -9.09 5.06 5.80
CA ASP A 12 -9.59 6.36 5.37
C ASP A 12 -8.72 6.96 4.26
N GLU A 13 -7.42 6.78 4.36
CA GLU A 13 -6.49 7.28 3.38
C GLU A 13 -6.61 6.51 2.06
N TYR A 14 -6.84 5.21 2.14
CA TYR A 14 -7.03 4.40 0.95
C TYR A 14 -8.28 4.83 0.19
N ASP A 15 -9.37 5.09 0.91
CA ASP A 15 -10.61 5.57 0.29
C ASP A 15 -10.40 6.90 -0.42
N LYS A 16 -9.65 7.81 0.20
CA LYS A 16 -9.30 9.09 -0.43
C LYS A 16 -8.46 8.90 -1.68
N LEU A 17 -7.51 7.97 -1.62
CA LEU A 17 -6.67 7.67 -2.77
C LEU A 17 -7.50 7.18 -3.95
N LEU A 18 -8.47 6.31 -3.71
CA LEU A 18 -9.34 5.79 -4.76
C LEU A 18 -10.18 6.88 -5.42
N ARG A 19 -10.48 7.95 -4.69
CA ARG A 19 -11.26 9.06 -5.26
C ARG A 19 -10.45 9.93 -6.22
N VAL A 20 -9.15 10.01 -6.01
CA VAL A 20 -8.28 10.89 -6.80
C VAL A 20 -7.48 10.17 -7.85
N ILE A 21 -7.39 8.84 -7.77
CA ILE A 21 -6.61 8.07 -8.71
C ILE A 21 -7.35 7.92 -10.04
N ILE A 22 -6.64 8.11 -11.14
CA ILE A 22 -7.24 8.05 -12.47
C ILE A 22 -7.37 6.61 -12.93
N ASP A 23 -6.37 5.79 -12.66
CA ASP A 23 -6.33 4.39 -13.10
C ASP A 23 -6.79 3.46 -11.97
N LYS A 24 -8.09 3.39 -11.78
CA LYS A 24 -8.66 2.55 -10.72
C LYS A 24 -8.55 1.06 -11.01
N ASP A 25 -8.35 0.69 -12.27
CA ASP A 25 -8.26 -0.71 -12.65
C ASP A 25 -6.98 -1.38 -12.14
N SER A 26 -5.96 -0.60 -11.82
CA SER A 26 -4.70 -1.12 -11.32
C SER A 26 -4.70 -1.37 -9.81
N MET A 27 -5.76 -0.99 -9.09
CA MET A 27 -5.84 -1.12 -7.64
C MET A 27 -7.15 -1.77 -7.22
N PRO A 28 -7.13 -2.57 -6.12
CA PRO A 28 -8.38 -3.08 -5.57
C PRO A 28 -9.32 -1.94 -5.15
N LEU A 29 -10.63 -2.15 -5.38
CA LEU A 29 -11.62 -1.13 -5.10
C LEU A 29 -11.99 -0.99 -3.62
N ASN A 30 -11.58 -1.96 -2.78
CA ASN A 30 -11.82 -1.82 -1.36
C ASN A 30 -10.53 -2.10 -0.57
N TYR A 31 -10.49 -1.49 0.60
CA TYR A 31 -9.32 -1.54 1.44
C TYR A 31 -8.96 -2.96 1.91
N ASN A 32 -9.97 -3.77 2.20
CA ASN A 32 -9.72 -5.12 2.69
C ASN A 32 -8.99 -5.98 1.65
N ASP A 33 -9.36 -5.85 0.38
CA ASP A 33 -8.69 -6.57 -0.70
C ASP A 33 -7.26 -6.09 -0.86
N TRP A 34 -7.05 -4.78 -0.80
CA TRP A 34 -5.71 -4.22 -0.85
C TRP A 34 -4.86 -4.72 0.32
N LEU A 35 -5.44 -4.73 1.51
CA LEU A 35 -4.74 -5.14 2.73
C LEU A 35 -4.28 -6.60 2.64
N GLU A 36 -5.12 -7.47 2.11
CA GLU A 36 -4.75 -8.88 1.91
C GLU A 36 -3.57 -9.00 0.97
N ILE A 37 -3.63 -8.32 -0.17
CA ILE A 37 -2.57 -8.37 -1.17
C ILE A 37 -1.28 -7.81 -0.59
N ALA A 38 -1.37 -6.68 0.09
CA ALA A 38 -0.19 -6.03 0.67
C ALA A 38 0.47 -6.89 1.73
N THR A 39 -0.34 -7.50 2.60
CA THR A 39 0.17 -8.37 3.65
C THR A 39 0.85 -9.61 3.06
N ALA A 40 0.22 -10.23 2.08
CA ALA A 40 0.79 -11.40 1.41
C ALA A 40 2.10 -11.05 0.71
N THR A 41 2.16 -9.90 0.07
CA THR A 41 3.37 -9.44 -0.60
C THR A 41 4.52 -9.25 0.39
N ILE A 42 4.22 -8.64 1.54
CA ILE A 42 5.24 -8.42 2.57
C ILE A 42 5.77 -9.75 3.10
N GLU A 43 4.88 -10.69 3.38
CA GLU A 43 5.30 -12.00 3.86
C GLU A 43 6.17 -12.73 2.85
N ASP A 44 5.80 -12.66 1.58
CA ASP A 44 6.56 -13.27 0.51
C ASP A 44 7.97 -12.67 0.42
N LEU A 45 8.07 -11.36 0.49
CA LEU A 45 9.37 -10.67 0.46
C LEU A 45 10.23 -11.02 1.66
N LYS A 46 9.64 -11.10 2.84
CA LYS A 46 10.38 -11.52 4.04
C LYS A 46 10.91 -12.95 3.91
N ASN A 47 10.10 -13.84 3.34
CA ASN A 47 10.51 -15.21 3.12
C ASN A 47 11.67 -15.32 2.13
N GLN A 48 11.80 -14.35 1.23
CA GLN A 48 12.90 -14.30 0.28
C GLN A 48 14.17 -13.66 0.88
N GLY A 49 14.09 -13.15 2.11
CA GLY A 49 15.24 -12.58 2.79
C GLY A 49 15.34 -11.07 2.75
N PHE A 50 14.31 -10.37 2.26
CA PHE A 50 14.31 -8.91 2.23
C PHE A 50 13.88 -8.31 3.55
N ASN A 51 14.47 -7.17 3.90
CA ASN A 51 13.96 -6.34 4.99
C ASN A 51 12.86 -5.43 4.43
N VAL A 52 11.68 -5.52 5.00
CA VAL A 52 10.53 -4.73 4.53
C VAL A 52 10.14 -3.71 5.58
N LYS A 53 10.07 -2.46 5.18
CA LYS A 53 9.60 -1.37 6.03
C LYS A 53 8.31 -0.80 5.48
N LYS A 54 7.36 -0.54 6.38
CA LYS A 54 6.11 0.11 6.03
C LYS A 54 6.21 1.60 6.35
N ILE A 55 5.84 2.43 5.39
CA ILE A 55 5.75 3.87 5.61
C ILE A 55 4.29 4.28 5.44
N VAL A 56 3.69 4.80 6.49
CA VAL A 56 2.30 5.26 6.43
C VAL A 56 2.25 6.55 5.61
N VAL A 57 1.43 6.54 4.58
CA VAL A 57 1.29 7.66 3.65
C VAL A 57 0.07 8.48 4.03
N ASP A 58 0.21 9.80 4.05
CA ASP A 58 -0.90 10.72 4.21
C ASP A 58 -1.30 11.23 2.83
N VAL A 59 -2.45 10.77 2.35
CA VAL A 59 -2.93 11.12 1.01
C VAL A 59 -3.21 12.62 0.91
N ASP A 60 -3.65 13.25 1.98
CA ASP A 60 -3.90 14.69 1.97
C ASP A 60 -2.62 15.50 1.67
N GLU A 61 -1.49 15.03 2.17
CA GLU A 61 -0.22 15.66 1.86
C GLU A 61 0.19 15.45 0.40
N LEU A 62 -0.20 14.32 -0.18
CA LEU A 62 0.12 14.03 -1.58
C LEU A 62 -0.71 14.86 -2.56
N ILE A 63 -1.88 15.30 -2.16
CA ILE A 63 -2.80 16.02 -3.03
C ILE A 63 -2.50 17.51 -3.11
N GLU A 64 -1.83 18.06 -2.16
CA GLU A 64 -1.50 19.49 -2.13
C GLU A 64 -0.67 19.96 -3.32
#